data_2ff08e485f972c82c56c19bcef45cafa
#
_entry.id   2ff08e485f972c82c56c19bcef45cafa
#
_cell.length_a   1.000
_cell.length_b   1.000
_cell.length_c   1.000
_cell.angle_alpha   90.00
_cell.angle_beta   90.00
_cell.angle_gamma   90.00
#
_symmetry.space_group_name_H-M   'P 1'
#
loop_
_entity.id
_entity.type
_entity.pdbx_description
1 polymer ?
#
loop_
_entity_poly.entity_id
_entity_poly.type
_entity_poly.pdbx_seq_one_letter_code
_entity_poly.pdbx_strand_id
1 'polypeptide(L)'
;MDNLNNNNTQKLNLLIFEFFSGIGGMHDALKQISSINIQKIFPFDINQNANLTYFENFKIKPNEILIEGFSLNDYENLIQKNLTGNNTTNTKIVWTMSPPCQPFTRQGNMEGLEDNRSTAFIHLIQNIFLKTKNEFLPDYFILENVKNFEISEANKMLCDALLQQKYDFLQFLLSPTDFNIPNSRTRFYLIANRLNKFQKNEYLNNINKIIKSPNLFFKNFILPKKDIKTFLNIENIENDYEKNTQYYLTKSVLGKKSCLSMDISLLKNFSTNCFTKGYTKLFKGTGSILLLDEKLFKQNLNPEDLFGYIRFFTPEEILKFLCFDENFVFPKNLSEKSKYKLLGNSVNVKVVNILMNFLFN
;
A
#
# COMPACT_ATOMS: atom_id res chain seq x y z
N MET A 1 -10.45 41.02 24.07
CA MET A 1 -10.90 40.96 22.65
C MET A 1 -9.86 40.13 21.91
N ASP A 2 -10.01 38.85 21.95
CA ASP A 2 -9.07 37.91 21.32
C ASP A 2 -9.48 37.71 19.88
N ASN A 3 -8.70 38.28 18.97
CA ASN A 3 -8.80 38.01 17.55
C ASN A 3 -8.32 36.55 17.30
N LEU A 4 -9.26 35.61 17.30
CA LEU A 4 -9.09 34.31 16.70
C LEU A 4 -8.91 34.49 15.19
N ASN A 5 -7.64 34.55 14.77
CA ASN A 5 -7.28 34.43 13.36
C ASN A 5 -7.67 33.02 12.91
N ASN A 6 -8.88 32.87 12.40
CA ASN A 6 -9.29 31.74 11.58
C ASN A 6 -8.50 31.79 10.27
N ASN A 7 -7.28 31.26 10.28
CA ASN A 7 -6.58 30.92 9.06
C ASN A 7 -7.33 29.72 8.43
N ASN A 8 -8.38 30.03 7.66
CA ASN A 8 -9.03 29.09 6.75
C ASN A 8 -8.01 28.74 5.65
N THR A 9 -7.07 27.85 5.94
CA THR A 9 -6.17 27.31 4.91
C THR A 9 -7.03 26.59 3.89
N GLN A 10 -7.15 27.15 2.69
CA GLN A 10 -7.93 26.57 1.61
C GLN A 10 -7.36 25.18 1.29
N LYS A 11 -8.21 24.14 1.40
CA LYS A 11 -7.81 22.76 1.09
C LYS A 11 -7.42 22.63 -0.38
N LEU A 12 -6.41 21.81 -0.64
CA LEU A 12 -5.99 21.47 -2.00
C LEU A 12 -7.04 20.54 -2.63
N ASN A 13 -7.65 20.98 -3.72
CA ASN A 13 -8.62 20.18 -4.46
C ASN A 13 -7.92 19.17 -5.38
N LEU A 14 -8.35 17.91 -5.36
CA LEU A 14 -7.72 16.83 -6.12
C LEU A 14 -8.70 16.12 -7.04
N LEU A 15 -8.27 15.92 -8.29
CA LEU A 15 -8.85 15.01 -9.27
C LEU A 15 -7.88 13.82 -9.41
N ILE A 16 -8.32 12.63 -9.01
CA ILE A 16 -7.43 11.49 -8.81
C ILE A 16 -7.72 10.37 -9.80
N PHE A 17 -6.68 9.84 -10.43
CA PHE A 17 -6.69 8.60 -11.20
C PHE A 17 -5.90 7.55 -10.38
N GLU A 18 -6.61 6.56 -9.84
CA GLU A 18 -6.05 5.48 -9.03
C GLU A 18 -5.97 4.21 -9.86
N PHE A 19 -4.82 3.98 -10.50
CA PHE A 19 -4.58 2.79 -11.32
C PHE A 19 -4.10 1.62 -10.46
N PHE A 20 -4.64 0.42 -10.77
CA PHE A 20 -4.40 -0.79 -9.98
C PHE A 20 -4.81 -0.59 -8.52
N SER A 21 -6.03 -0.08 -8.33
CA SER A 21 -6.52 0.42 -7.04
C SER A 21 -6.63 -0.65 -5.95
N GLY A 22 -6.73 -1.93 -6.32
CA GLY A 22 -6.86 -3.02 -5.37
C GLY A 22 -8.05 -2.82 -4.43
N ILE A 23 -7.83 -2.99 -3.14
CA ILE A 23 -8.86 -2.75 -2.12
C ILE A 23 -8.95 -1.28 -1.66
N GLY A 24 -8.21 -0.36 -2.32
CA GLY A 24 -8.28 1.08 -2.04
C GLY A 24 -7.31 1.58 -0.97
N GLY A 25 -6.16 0.96 -0.81
CA GLY A 25 -5.18 1.42 0.19
C GLY A 25 -4.62 2.82 -0.09
N MET A 26 -4.47 3.22 -1.37
CA MET A 26 -4.09 4.59 -1.74
C MET A 26 -5.23 5.58 -1.43
N HIS A 27 -6.48 5.21 -1.74
CA HIS A 27 -7.66 6.02 -1.42
C HIS A 27 -7.82 6.21 0.10
N ASP A 28 -7.65 5.17 0.88
CA ASP A 28 -7.73 5.25 2.34
C ASP A 28 -6.64 6.15 2.92
N ALA A 29 -5.43 6.11 2.37
CA ALA A 29 -4.35 7.03 2.73
C ALA A 29 -4.70 8.49 2.43
N LEU A 30 -5.33 8.77 1.29
CA LEU A 30 -5.79 10.11 0.91
C LEU A 30 -6.87 10.64 1.86
N LYS A 31 -7.87 9.81 2.23
CA LYS A 31 -8.93 10.20 3.17
C LYS A 31 -8.41 10.65 4.53
N GLN A 32 -7.24 10.17 4.95
CA GLN A 32 -6.61 10.53 6.22
C GLN A 32 -5.83 11.86 6.15
N ILE A 33 -5.84 12.59 5.04
CA ILE A 33 -5.14 13.88 4.87
C ILE A 33 -6.12 15.02 5.00
N SER A 34 -5.98 15.83 6.05
CA SER A 34 -6.90 16.92 6.34
C SER A 34 -6.74 18.16 5.43
N SER A 35 -5.54 18.35 4.84
CA SER A 35 -5.21 19.51 3.98
C SER A 35 -5.74 19.40 2.55
N ILE A 36 -6.33 18.27 2.16
CA ILE A 36 -6.85 18.02 0.82
C ILE A 36 -8.38 17.90 0.79
N ASN A 37 -8.94 18.07 -0.39
CA ASN A 37 -10.33 17.77 -0.72
C ASN A 37 -10.38 16.93 -1.99
N ILE A 38 -10.88 15.70 -1.90
CA ILE A 38 -11.05 14.80 -3.05
C ILE A 38 -12.31 15.21 -3.79
N GLN A 39 -12.17 15.94 -4.89
CA GLN A 39 -13.31 16.32 -5.73
C GLN A 39 -13.86 15.12 -6.50
N LYS A 40 -12.97 14.32 -7.07
CA LYS A 40 -13.32 13.10 -7.80
C LYS A 40 -12.15 12.14 -7.79
N ILE A 41 -12.46 10.85 -7.73
CA ILE A 41 -11.50 9.76 -7.90
C ILE A 41 -12.02 8.77 -8.94
N PHE A 42 -11.14 8.31 -9.81
CA PHE A 42 -11.36 7.30 -10.83
C PHE A 42 -10.49 6.09 -10.51
N PRO A 43 -10.99 5.11 -9.74
CA PRO A 43 -10.27 3.87 -9.47
C PRO A 43 -10.37 2.90 -10.65
N PHE A 44 -9.28 2.17 -10.93
CA PHE A 44 -9.18 1.16 -11.98
C PHE A 44 -8.58 -0.12 -11.42
N ASP A 45 -9.29 -1.22 -11.49
CA ASP A 45 -8.80 -2.57 -11.19
C ASP A 45 -9.67 -3.63 -11.87
N ILE A 46 -9.06 -4.74 -12.30
CA ILE A 46 -9.78 -5.85 -12.95
C ILE A 46 -10.17 -6.97 -11.98
N ASN A 47 -9.69 -6.91 -10.73
CA ASN A 47 -9.97 -7.95 -9.73
C ASN A 47 -11.33 -7.73 -9.07
N GLN A 48 -12.30 -8.55 -9.40
CA GLN A 48 -13.67 -8.43 -8.88
C GLN A 48 -13.75 -8.43 -7.35
N ASN A 49 -12.97 -9.28 -6.65
CA ASN A 49 -12.98 -9.31 -5.18
C ASN A 49 -12.39 -8.02 -4.58
N ALA A 50 -11.39 -7.44 -5.23
CA ALA A 50 -10.85 -6.13 -4.85
C ALA A 50 -11.89 -5.05 -5.07
N ASN A 51 -12.56 -5.04 -6.23
CA ASN A 51 -13.57 -4.06 -6.59
C ASN A 51 -14.79 -4.10 -5.66
N LEU A 52 -15.23 -5.30 -5.27
CA LEU A 52 -16.28 -5.46 -4.26
C LEU A 52 -15.85 -4.87 -2.90
N THR A 53 -14.61 -5.14 -2.48
CA THR A 53 -14.08 -4.61 -1.23
C THR A 53 -13.91 -3.09 -1.30
N TYR A 54 -13.42 -2.58 -2.40
CA TYR A 54 -13.32 -1.13 -2.65
C TYR A 54 -14.70 -0.47 -2.57
N PHE A 55 -15.69 -1.01 -3.28
CA PHE A 55 -17.05 -0.48 -3.29
C PHE A 55 -17.70 -0.53 -1.90
N GLU A 56 -17.47 -1.59 -1.12
CA GLU A 56 -18.02 -1.70 0.24
C GLU A 56 -17.56 -0.54 1.14
N ASN A 57 -16.30 -0.10 1.00
CA ASN A 57 -15.71 0.91 1.88
C ASN A 57 -15.85 2.35 1.36
N PHE A 58 -15.83 2.55 0.05
CA PHE A 58 -15.80 3.91 -0.53
C PHE A 58 -17.08 4.27 -1.31
N LYS A 59 -17.97 3.31 -1.55
CA LYS A 59 -19.21 3.47 -2.35
C LYS A 59 -18.94 4.00 -3.77
N ILE A 60 -17.74 3.76 -4.28
CA ILE A 60 -17.32 4.07 -5.65
C ILE A 60 -16.99 2.76 -6.33
N LYS A 61 -17.61 2.49 -7.47
CA LYS A 61 -17.34 1.29 -8.27
C LYS A 61 -16.07 1.53 -9.11
N PRO A 62 -15.01 0.72 -8.95
CA PRO A 62 -13.85 0.80 -9.82
C PRO A 62 -14.18 0.49 -11.28
N ASN A 63 -13.45 1.10 -12.20
CA ASN A 63 -13.52 0.78 -13.62
C ASN A 63 -12.84 -0.58 -13.87
N GLU A 64 -13.58 -1.52 -14.40
CA GLU A 64 -13.13 -2.91 -14.66
C GLU A 64 -12.53 -3.08 -16.06
N ILE A 65 -12.23 -1.95 -16.74
CA ILE A 65 -11.60 -1.98 -18.05
C ILE A 65 -10.15 -2.46 -17.94
N LEU A 66 -9.72 -3.28 -18.88
CA LEU A 66 -8.29 -3.53 -19.06
C LEU A 66 -7.60 -2.21 -19.39
N ILE A 67 -6.54 -1.89 -18.68
CA ILE A 67 -5.85 -0.59 -18.81
C ILE A 67 -5.37 -0.35 -20.25
N GLU A 68 -5.01 -1.39 -20.98
CA GLU A 68 -4.62 -1.31 -22.39
C GLU A 68 -5.76 -0.83 -23.31
N GLY A 69 -7.00 -0.99 -22.85
CA GLY A 69 -8.21 -0.47 -23.54
C GLY A 69 -8.57 0.96 -23.12
N PHE A 70 -7.92 1.52 -22.10
CA PHE A 70 -8.12 2.90 -21.68
C PHE A 70 -7.29 3.84 -22.54
N SER A 71 -7.95 4.63 -23.41
CA SER A 71 -7.26 5.46 -24.38
C SER A 71 -6.87 6.83 -23.81
N LEU A 72 -5.92 7.50 -24.50
CA LEU A 72 -5.56 8.90 -24.22
C LEU A 72 -6.81 9.81 -24.28
N ASN A 73 -7.69 9.58 -25.26
CA ASN A 73 -8.90 10.37 -25.40
C ASN A 73 -9.87 10.17 -24.24
N ASP A 74 -9.99 8.92 -23.71
CA ASP A 74 -10.80 8.66 -22.51
C ASP A 74 -10.25 9.42 -21.31
N TYR A 75 -8.93 9.41 -21.12
CA TYR A 75 -8.25 10.13 -20.06
C TYR A 75 -8.51 11.64 -20.12
N GLU A 76 -8.22 12.26 -21.29
CA GLU A 76 -8.41 13.70 -21.49
C GLU A 76 -9.88 14.12 -21.35
N ASN A 77 -10.83 13.34 -21.88
CA ASN A 77 -12.27 13.59 -21.76
C ASN A 77 -12.74 13.53 -20.29
N LEU A 78 -12.23 12.58 -19.49
CA LEU A 78 -12.56 12.52 -18.07
C LEU A 78 -12.06 13.76 -17.33
N ILE A 79 -10.88 14.27 -17.66
CA ILE A 79 -10.37 15.51 -17.06
C ILE A 79 -11.22 16.72 -17.49
N GLN A 80 -11.42 16.90 -18.79
CA GLN A 80 -12.22 18.01 -19.32
C GLN A 80 -13.61 18.07 -18.67
N LYS A 81 -14.31 16.91 -18.61
CA LYS A 81 -15.65 16.83 -18.01
C LYS A 81 -15.68 17.23 -16.54
N ASN A 82 -14.61 17.00 -15.79
CA ASN A 82 -14.56 17.22 -14.34
C ASN A 82 -13.82 18.51 -13.94
N LEU A 83 -13.15 19.17 -14.88
CA LEU A 83 -12.53 20.47 -14.69
C LEU A 83 -13.34 21.64 -15.30
N THR A 84 -14.62 21.47 -15.62
CA THR A 84 -15.51 22.54 -16.12
C THR A 84 -16.20 23.27 -14.98
N GLY A 85 -16.17 24.61 -14.98
CA GLY A 85 -16.87 25.48 -14.00
C GLY A 85 -15.94 26.36 -13.16
N ASN A 86 -16.52 27.19 -12.28
CA ASN A 86 -15.80 28.19 -11.49
C ASN A 86 -14.80 27.64 -10.45
N ASN A 87 -14.74 26.32 -10.24
CA ASN A 87 -13.86 25.65 -9.27
C ASN A 87 -12.58 25.08 -9.88
N THR A 88 -12.30 25.33 -11.16
CA THR A 88 -11.23 24.65 -11.91
C THR A 88 -9.83 25.21 -11.69
N THR A 89 -9.71 26.46 -11.27
CA THR A 89 -8.41 27.16 -11.22
C THR A 89 -7.46 26.64 -10.14
N ASN A 90 -7.93 25.80 -9.21
CA ASN A 90 -7.11 25.29 -8.10
C ASN A 90 -7.18 23.77 -7.91
N THR A 91 -7.67 23.01 -8.89
CA THR A 91 -7.74 21.55 -8.81
C THR A 91 -6.48 20.94 -9.42
N LYS A 92 -5.83 20.04 -8.64
CA LYS A 92 -4.62 19.31 -9.04
C LYS A 92 -4.96 17.91 -9.50
N ILE A 93 -4.36 17.50 -10.61
CA ILE A 93 -4.50 16.13 -11.12
C ILE A 93 -3.46 15.25 -10.43
N VAL A 94 -3.90 14.11 -9.91
CA VAL A 94 -3.05 13.15 -9.20
C VAL A 94 -3.14 11.78 -9.84
N TRP A 95 -1.99 11.15 -10.11
CA TRP A 95 -1.91 9.74 -10.43
C TRP A 95 -1.36 8.97 -9.23
N THR A 96 -2.11 7.96 -8.79
CA THR A 96 -1.64 6.96 -7.82
C THR A 96 -1.66 5.60 -8.48
N MET A 97 -0.63 4.77 -8.25
CA MET A 97 -0.59 3.45 -8.85
C MET A 97 0.23 2.43 -8.06
N SER A 98 -0.27 1.19 -8.08
CA SER A 98 0.42 0.01 -7.53
C SER A 98 0.41 -1.11 -8.58
N PRO A 99 1.20 -0.99 -9.65
CA PRO A 99 1.17 -1.94 -10.76
C PRO A 99 1.62 -3.35 -10.34
N PRO A 100 1.16 -4.41 -11.03
CA PRO A 100 1.52 -5.79 -10.72
C PRO A 100 3.04 -5.99 -10.64
N CYS A 101 3.48 -6.67 -9.57
CA CYS A 101 4.90 -6.85 -9.24
C CYS A 101 5.53 -8.15 -9.78
N GLN A 102 4.74 -9.03 -10.38
CA GLN A 102 5.19 -10.41 -10.70
C GLN A 102 6.36 -10.48 -11.67
N PRO A 103 6.53 -9.57 -12.65
CA PRO A 103 7.73 -9.54 -13.49
C PRO A 103 9.03 -9.23 -12.72
N PHE A 104 8.91 -8.62 -11.53
CA PHE A 104 10.04 -8.08 -10.76
C PHE A 104 10.31 -8.83 -9.45
N THR A 105 9.58 -9.92 -9.15
CA THR A 105 9.77 -10.70 -7.91
C THR A 105 10.72 -11.86 -8.12
N ARG A 106 11.46 -12.26 -7.05
CA ARG A 106 12.31 -13.47 -7.03
C ARG A 106 11.54 -14.77 -7.33
N GLN A 107 10.23 -14.79 -7.20
CA GLN A 107 9.35 -15.93 -7.49
C GLN A 107 8.71 -15.86 -8.89
N GLY A 108 8.91 -14.76 -9.62
CA GLY A 108 8.53 -14.63 -11.02
C GLY A 108 9.67 -15.03 -11.95
N ASN A 109 9.37 -15.20 -13.24
CA ASN A 109 10.36 -15.61 -14.25
C ASN A 109 11.39 -14.53 -14.59
N MET A 110 11.34 -13.36 -13.94
CA MET A 110 12.19 -12.20 -14.22
C MET A 110 12.18 -11.74 -15.69
N GLU A 111 11.09 -11.96 -16.42
CA GLU A 111 10.92 -11.63 -17.83
C GLU A 111 10.81 -10.11 -18.10
N GLY A 112 10.82 -9.29 -17.05
CA GLY A 112 10.86 -7.83 -17.16
C GLY A 112 9.67 -7.23 -17.92
N LEU A 113 9.94 -6.38 -18.91
CA LEU A 113 8.93 -5.71 -19.73
C LEU A 113 8.23 -6.64 -20.73
N GLU A 114 8.79 -7.81 -21.03
CA GLU A 114 8.20 -8.80 -21.97
C GLU A 114 7.06 -9.60 -21.34
N ASP A 115 6.91 -9.56 -20.01
CA ASP A 115 5.79 -10.21 -19.33
C ASP A 115 4.49 -9.44 -19.62
N ASN A 116 3.46 -10.15 -20.11
CA ASN A 116 2.13 -9.59 -20.41
C ASN A 116 1.51 -8.78 -19.25
N ARG A 117 1.95 -9.02 -18.01
CA ARG A 117 1.48 -8.29 -16.83
C ARG A 117 2.08 -6.89 -16.68
N SER A 118 3.18 -6.59 -17.40
CA SER A 118 3.77 -5.25 -17.48
C SER A 118 3.09 -4.36 -18.51
N THR A 119 2.34 -4.95 -19.47
CA THR A 119 1.77 -4.26 -20.63
C THR A 119 0.89 -3.08 -20.21
N ALA A 120 0.04 -3.28 -19.18
CA ALA A 120 -0.82 -2.22 -18.65
C ALA A 120 -0.03 -1.01 -18.12
N PHE A 121 1.04 -1.25 -17.36
CA PHE A 121 1.90 -0.19 -16.85
C PHE A 121 2.66 0.54 -17.99
N ILE A 122 3.21 -0.22 -18.93
CA ILE A 122 3.88 0.34 -20.13
C ILE A 122 2.90 1.21 -20.92
N HIS A 123 1.66 0.73 -21.12
CA HIS A 123 0.62 1.46 -21.83
C HIS A 123 0.33 2.81 -21.17
N LEU A 124 0.13 2.84 -19.83
CA LEU A 124 -0.10 4.08 -19.08
C LEU A 124 1.03 5.09 -19.29
N ILE A 125 2.28 4.64 -19.24
CA ILE A 125 3.43 5.54 -19.37
C ILE A 125 3.64 5.97 -20.82
N GLN A 126 3.67 5.04 -21.77
CA GLN A 126 4.05 5.34 -23.17
C GLN A 126 2.90 5.90 -24.00
N ASN A 127 1.66 5.45 -23.77
CA ASN A 127 0.52 5.81 -24.61
C ASN A 127 -0.40 6.86 -24.00
N ILE A 128 -0.36 7.06 -22.68
CA ILE A 128 -1.14 8.10 -22.01
C ILE A 128 -0.21 9.19 -21.49
N PHE A 129 0.64 8.91 -20.49
CA PHE A 129 1.45 9.93 -19.83
C PHE A 129 2.35 10.73 -20.77
N LEU A 130 3.12 10.06 -21.65
CA LEU A 130 4.02 10.73 -22.58
C LEU A 130 3.32 11.46 -23.73
N LYS A 131 2.07 11.09 -24.06
CA LYS A 131 1.32 11.65 -25.18
C LYS A 131 0.27 12.68 -24.77
N THR A 132 -0.06 12.77 -23.48
CA THR A 132 -1.08 13.69 -23.00
C THR A 132 -0.62 15.14 -23.12
N LYS A 133 -1.59 16.03 -23.35
CA LYS A 133 -1.32 17.48 -23.43
C LYS A 133 -0.81 17.99 -22.09
N ASN A 134 0.04 19.02 -22.16
CA ASN A 134 0.69 19.60 -20.98
C ASN A 134 -0.30 20.03 -19.89
N GLU A 135 -1.46 20.52 -20.26
CA GLU A 135 -2.54 20.97 -19.36
C GLU A 135 -3.24 19.84 -18.60
N PHE A 136 -3.16 18.59 -19.11
CA PHE A 136 -3.76 17.40 -18.53
C PHE A 136 -2.75 16.45 -17.87
N LEU A 137 -1.47 16.80 -17.89
CA LEU A 137 -0.46 16.06 -17.17
C LEU A 137 -0.75 16.09 -15.65
N PRO A 138 -0.59 14.99 -14.91
CA PRO A 138 -0.79 15.00 -13.46
C PRO A 138 0.18 15.99 -12.79
N ASP A 139 -0.32 16.79 -11.85
CA ASP A 139 0.54 17.66 -11.02
C ASP A 139 1.39 16.81 -10.07
N TYR A 140 0.82 15.70 -9.59
CA TYR A 140 1.45 14.78 -8.65
C TYR A 140 1.35 13.33 -9.11
N PHE A 141 2.41 12.57 -8.84
CA PHE A 141 2.52 11.17 -9.19
C PHE A 141 3.03 10.36 -8.00
N ILE A 142 2.34 9.27 -7.67
CA ILE A 142 2.71 8.36 -6.58
C ILE A 142 2.68 6.93 -7.10
N LEU A 143 3.78 6.20 -6.92
CA LEU A 143 3.86 4.78 -7.26
C LEU A 143 4.37 3.97 -6.08
N GLU A 144 3.74 2.83 -5.82
CA GLU A 144 4.23 1.79 -4.91
C GLU A 144 4.53 0.51 -5.69
N ASN A 145 5.60 -0.20 -5.31
CA ASN A 145 5.91 -1.52 -5.84
C ASN A 145 6.78 -2.34 -4.87
N VAL A 146 7.05 -3.59 -5.20
CA VAL A 146 7.93 -4.44 -4.40
C VAL A 146 9.38 -3.95 -4.43
N LYS A 147 10.17 -4.33 -3.41
CA LYS A 147 11.62 -4.22 -3.45
C LYS A 147 12.17 -4.93 -4.70
N ASN A 148 13.17 -4.37 -5.32
CA ASN A 148 13.84 -4.67 -6.59
C ASN A 148 13.15 -4.02 -7.81
N PHE A 149 11.98 -3.37 -7.67
CA PHE A 149 11.44 -2.53 -8.74
C PHE A 149 12.41 -1.39 -9.08
N GLU A 150 13.14 -0.86 -8.08
CA GLU A 150 14.11 0.25 -8.21
C GLU A 150 15.24 -0.02 -9.21
N ILE A 151 15.54 -1.30 -9.48
CA ILE A 151 16.60 -1.71 -10.41
C ILE A 151 16.04 -2.29 -11.73
N SER A 152 14.72 -2.21 -11.93
CA SER A 152 14.06 -2.76 -13.11
C SER A 152 14.07 -1.80 -14.29
N GLU A 153 13.94 -2.34 -15.51
CA GLU A 153 13.74 -1.55 -16.72
C GLU A 153 12.45 -0.72 -16.70
N ALA A 154 11.41 -1.22 -16.01
CA ALA A 154 10.17 -0.49 -15.83
C ALA A 154 10.35 0.78 -14.99
N ASN A 155 11.16 0.72 -13.92
CA ASN A 155 11.51 1.92 -13.16
C ASN A 155 12.35 2.90 -13.99
N LYS A 156 13.32 2.39 -14.75
CA LYS A 156 14.12 3.22 -15.65
C LYS A 156 13.22 3.94 -16.66
N MET A 157 12.34 3.20 -17.35
CA MET A 157 11.37 3.77 -18.29
C MET A 157 10.50 4.86 -17.65
N LEU A 158 10.01 4.63 -16.42
CA LEU A 158 9.24 5.62 -15.68
C LEU A 158 10.06 6.87 -15.37
N CYS A 159 11.28 6.71 -14.86
CA CYS A 159 12.16 7.84 -14.53
C CYS A 159 12.49 8.66 -15.77
N ASP A 160 12.81 8.00 -16.90
CA ASP A 160 13.08 8.66 -18.18
C ASP A 160 11.84 9.45 -18.66
N ALA A 161 10.64 8.87 -18.55
CA ALA A 161 9.39 9.54 -18.90
C ALA A 161 9.09 10.75 -18.00
N LEU A 162 9.34 10.65 -16.71
CA LEU A 162 9.18 11.76 -15.75
C LEU A 162 10.16 12.91 -16.08
N LEU A 163 11.41 12.61 -16.35
CA LEU A 163 12.42 13.61 -16.78
C LEU A 163 12.03 14.27 -18.09
N GLN A 164 11.58 13.51 -19.09
CA GLN A 164 11.10 14.04 -20.38
C GLN A 164 9.95 15.03 -20.18
N GLN A 165 9.04 14.76 -19.25
CA GLN A 165 7.90 15.62 -18.89
C GLN A 165 8.25 16.68 -17.82
N LYS A 166 9.54 16.85 -17.48
CA LYS A 166 10.07 17.84 -16.54
C LYS A 166 9.53 17.73 -15.12
N TYR A 167 9.39 16.50 -14.62
CA TYR A 167 9.05 16.25 -13.21
C TYR A 167 10.31 16.17 -12.36
N ASP A 168 10.21 16.70 -11.15
CA ASP A 168 11.10 16.33 -10.05
C ASP A 168 10.55 15.10 -9.35
N PHE A 169 11.41 14.15 -8.95
CA PHE A 169 10.96 12.96 -8.23
C PHE A 169 11.96 12.49 -7.19
N LEU A 170 11.44 11.79 -6.19
CA LEU A 170 12.21 11.11 -5.14
C LEU A 170 11.82 9.64 -5.10
N GLN A 171 12.80 8.77 -4.83
CA GLN A 171 12.62 7.34 -4.79
C GLN A 171 13.01 6.80 -3.40
N PHE A 172 12.22 5.88 -2.86
CA PHE A 172 12.38 5.36 -1.52
C PHE A 172 12.29 3.84 -1.48
N LEU A 173 13.07 3.24 -0.56
CA LEU A 173 12.86 1.88 -0.06
C LEU A 173 12.52 1.99 1.42
N LEU A 174 11.23 1.87 1.75
CA LEU A 174 10.73 2.03 3.11
C LEU A 174 9.94 0.80 3.57
N SER A 175 9.98 0.57 4.88
CA SER A 175 9.18 -0.45 5.57
C SER A 175 8.30 0.22 6.63
N PRO A 176 7.11 -0.31 6.94
CA PRO A 176 6.32 0.15 8.09
C PRO A 176 7.12 0.16 9.40
N THR A 177 8.09 -0.77 9.56
CA THR A 177 9.00 -0.79 10.72
C THR A 177 9.85 0.46 10.84
N ASP A 178 10.13 1.18 9.77
CA ASP A 178 10.86 2.44 9.79
C ASP A 178 10.07 3.55 10.50
N PHE A 179 8.76 3.37 10.62
CA PHE A 179 7.82 4.25 11.31
C PHE A 179 7.29 3.66 12.63
N ASN A 180 7.94 2.61 13.14
CA ASN A 180 7.54 1.86 14.34
C ASN A 180 6.17 1.16 14.23
N ILE A 181 5.72 0.84 13.03
CA ILE A 181 4.59 -0.05 12.78
C ILE A 181 5.12 -1.48 12.74
N PRO A 182 4.61 -2.43 13.56
CA PRO A 182 5.23 -3.74 13.73
C PRO A 182 4.94 -4.71 12.58
N ASN A 183 5.23 -4.30 11.34
CA ASN A 183 5.15 -5.15 10.15
C ASN A 183 6.34 -4.90 9.20
N SER A 184 7.19 -5.89 9.02
CA SER A 184 8.34 -5.80 8.11
C SER A 184 7.89 -6.01 6.67
N ARG A 185 7.63 -4.91 5.96
CA ARG A 185 7.15 -4.91 4.57
C ARG A 185 7.90 -3.87 3.75
N THR A 186 9.16 -4.13 3.39
CA THR A 186 9.93 -3.19 2.55
C THR A 186 9.32 -3.10 1.15
N ARG A 187 9.07 -1.87 0.71
CA ARG A 187 8.52 -1.55 -0.62
C ARG A 187 9.27 -0.39 -1.24
N PHE A 188 9.25 -0.38 -2.56
CA PHE A 188 9.67 0.75 -3.36
C PHE A 188 8.53 1.76 -3.45
N TYR A 189 8.88 3.04 -3.33
CA TYR A 189 7.96 4.15 -3.55
C TYR A 189 8.63 5.20 -4.43
N LEU A 190 7.86 5.79 -5.33
CA LEU A 190 8.27 6.96 -6.09
C LEU A 190 7.19 8.03 -5.92
N ILE A 191 7.61 9.25 -5.60
CA ILE A 191 6.76 10.44 -5.60
C ILE A 191 7.34 11.45 -6.56
N ALA A 192 6.49 12.09 -7.38
CA ALA A 192 6.91 13.10 -8.32
C ALA A 192 5.94 14.28 -8.40
N ASN A 193 6.45 15.45 -8.75
CA ASN A 193 5.63 16.63 -9.00
C ASN A 193 6.21 17.50 -10.12
N ARG A 194 5.34 18.32 -10.74
CA ARG A 194 5.69 19.27 -11.80
C ARG A 194 6.02 20.68 -11.30
N LEU A 195 5.90 20.91 -9.98
CA LEU A 195 5.95 22.25 -9.39
C LEU A 195 7.34 22.61 -8.87
N ASN A 196 8.38 21.87 -9.30
CA ASN A 196 9.78 22.07 -8.89
C ASN A 196 9.96 22.07 -7.36
N LYS A 197 9.12 21.33 -6.64
CA LYS A 197 9.10 21.30 -5.18
C LYS A 197 10.40 20.75 -4.59
N PHE A 198 11.03 19.77 -5.25
CA PHE A 198 12.24 19.11 -4.77
C PHE A 198 13.52 19.81 -5.23
N GLN A 199 13.43 20.96 -5.91
CA GLN A 199 14.60 21.77 -6.30
C GLN A 199 15.17 22.61 -5.17
N LYS A 200 14.57 22.58 -3.96
CA LYS A 200 15.19 23.17 -2.77
C LYS A 200 16.47 22.43 -2.43
N ASN A 201 17.50 23.17 -2.01
CA ASN A 201 18.87 22.65 -1.75
C ASN A 201 18.91 21.38 -0.88
N GLU A 202 17.96 21.24 0.06
CA GLU A 202 17.86 20.06 0.94
C GLU A 202 17.52 18.76 0.24
N TYR A 203 16.88 18.81 -0.96
CA TYR A 203 16.46 17.63 -1.72
C TYR A 203 17.35 17.34 -2.93
N LEU A 204 18.08 18.30 -3.47
CA LEU A 204 18.88 18.17 -4.69
C LEU A 204 19.87 17.00 -4.65
N ASN A 205 20.50 16.78 -3.51
CA ASN A 205 21.44 15.68 -3.32
C ASN A 205 20.81 14.29 -3.31
N ASN A 206 19.48 14.21 -3.27
CA ASN A 206 18.71 12.96 -3.20
C ASN A 206 17.93 12.64 -4.48
N ILE A 207 17.87 13.58 -5.43
CA ILE A 207 17.32 13.32 -6.76
C ILE A 207 18.15 12.21 -7.42
N ASN A 208 17.47 11.22 -8.02
CA ASN A 208 18.07 10.03 -8.62
C ASN A 208 18.76 9.05 -7.66
N LYS A 209 18.62 9.22 -6.34
CA LYS A 209 19.11 8.25 -5.34
C LYS A 209 17.96 7.50 -4.70
N ILE A 210 18.22 6.27 -4.28
CA ILE A 210 17.27 5.48 -3.49
C ILE A 210 17.46 5.82 -2.00
N ILE A 211 16.46 6.46 -1.43
CA ILE A 211 16.42 6.85 -0.02
C ILE A 211 15.96 5.65 0.82
N LYS A 212 16.79 5.21 1.77
CA LYS A 212 16.52 4.00 2.59
C LYS A 212 16.24 4.32 4.06
N SER A 213 16.23 5.59 4.44
CA SER A 213 15.96 5.99 5.81
C SER A 213 14.90 7.08 5.85
N PRO A 214 13.86 6.95 6.69
CA PRO A 214 12.83 7.97 6.84
C PRO A 214 13.34 9.21 7.57
N ASN A 215 14.42 9.09 8.36
CA ASN A 215 14.87 10.13 9.30
C ASN A 215 15.22 11.46 8.62
N LEU A 216 15.61 11.43 7.35
CA LEU A 216 15.96 12.65 6.62
C LEU A 216 14.72 13.51 6.29
N PHE A 217 13.58 12.87 5.96
CA PHE A 217 12.39 13.55 5.46
C PHE A 217 11.19 13.42 6.39
N PHE A 218 11.13 12.35 7.18
CA PHE A 218 9.91 11.91 7.86
C PHE A 218 10.07 11.74 9.37
N LYS A 219 11.08 12.36 9.98
CA LYS A 219 11.35 12.24 11.43
C LYS A 219 10.12 12.51 12.30
N ASN A 220 9.33 13.51 11.94
CA ASN A 220 8.12 13.91 12.68
C ASN A 220 6.95 12.92 12.54
N PHE A 221 7.04 11.94 11.63
CA PHE A 221 6.01 10.94 11.40
C PHE A 221 6.33 9.59 12.04
N ILE A 222 7.50 9.46 12.70
CA ILE A 222 7.88 8.23 13.40
C ILE A 222 7.01 8.10 14.65
N LEU A 223 6.21 7.02 14.69
CA LEU A 223 5.30 6.74 15.79
C LEU A 223 6.05 6.26 17.04
N PRO A 224 5.44 6.34 18.23
CA PRO A 224 5.94 5.61 19.39
C PRO A 224 6.03 4.12 19.10
N LYS A 225 7.11 3.48 19.57
CA LYS A 225 7.30 2.03 19.38
C LYS A 225 6.25 1.24 20.17
N LYS A 226 5.52 0.35 19.49
CA LYS A 226 4.49 -0.51 20.06
C LYS A 226 4.78 -1.96 19.71
N ASP A 227 4.48 -2.86 20.64
CA ASP A 227 4.54 -4.31 20.40
C ASP A 227 3.28 -4.83 19.66
N ILE A 228 3.34 -6.08 19.24
CA ILE A 228 2.23 -6.73 18.53
C ILE A 228 0.98 -6.78 19.42
N LYS A 229 1.12 -7.04 20.73
CA LYS A 229 -0.01 -7.09 21.66
C LYS A 229 -0.83 -5.81 21.63
N THR A 230 -0.16 -4.67 21.64
CA THR A 230 -0.82 -3.34 21.59
C THR A 230 -1.64 -3.14 20.31
N PHE A 231 -1.21 -3.74 19.20
CA PHE A 231 -1.96 -3.69 17.93
C PHE A 231 -3.17 -4.62 17.91
N LEU A 232 -3.12 -5.76 18.61
CA LEU A 232 -4.13 -6.81 18.52
C LEU A 232 -5.27 -6.68 19.52
N ASN A 233 -5.06 -5.96 20.62
CA ASN A 233 -6.02 -5.86 21.74
C ASN A 233 -6.39 -7.24 22.31
N ILE A 234 -5.42 -8.15 22.45
CA ILE A 234 -5.62 -9.48 23.04
C ILE A 234 -5.60 -9.36 24.56
N GLU A 235 -6.72 -9.67 25.19
CA GLU A 235 -6.89 -9.64 26.64
C GLU A 235 -6.27 -10.88 27.30
N ASN A 236 -6.72 -12.07 26.90
CA ASN A 236 -6.22 -13.36 27.36
C ASN A 236 -6.36 -14.44 26.26
N ILE A 237 -5.71 -15.59 26.47
CA ILE A 237 -5.64 -16.69 25.49
C ILE A 237 -7.00 -17.38 25.31
N GLU A 238 -7.75 -17.58 26.38
CA GLU A 238 -9.03 -18.29 26.37
C GLU A 238 -10.05 -17.54 25.52
N ASN A 239 -10.23 -16.25 25.78
CA ASN A 239 -11.12 -15.39 25.00
C ASN A 239 -10.67 -15.30 23.53
N ASP A 240 -9.37 -15.29 23.27
CA ASP A 240 -8.86 -15.28 21.89
C ASP A 240 -9.17 -16.60 21.19
N TYR A 241 -9.01 -17.73 21.85
CA TYR A 241 -9.33 -19.05 21.30
C TYR A 241 -10.81 -19.17 20.92
N GLU A 242 -11.71 -18.77 21.81
CA GLU A 242 -13.16 -18.80 21.55
C GLU A 242 -13.55 -17.97 20.33
N LYS A 243 -13.02 -16.75 20.22
CA LYS A 243 -13.33 -15.83 19.12
C LYS A 243 -12.70 -16.22 17.79
N ASN A 244 -11.51 -16.82 17.81
CA ASN A 244 -10.64 -16.99 16.67
C ASN A 244 -10.31 -18.45 16.35
N THR A 245 -11.07 -19.43 16.86
CA THR A 245 -10.81 -20.88 16.74
C THR A 245 -10.45 -21.31 15.30
N GLN A 246 -11.11 -20.75 14.31
CA GLN A 246 -10.88 -21.07 12.88
C GLN A 246 -9.48 -20.71 12.37
N TYR A 247 -8.76 -19.84 13.04
CA TYR A 247 -7.40 -19.43 12.67
C TYR A 247 -6.31 -20.23 13.41
N TYR A 248 -6.69 -21.01 14.44
CA TYR A 248 -5.75 -21.83 15.18
C TYR A 248 -5.27 -23.03 14.36
N LEU A 249 -4.00 -23.35 14.51
CA LEU A 249 -3.41 -24.52 13.85
C LEU A 249 -3.87 -25.81 14.52
N THR A 250 -4.41 -26.72 13.72
CA THR A 250 -4.84 -28.04 14.23
C THR A 250 -3.63 -28.95 14.49
N LYS A 251 -3.80 -29.95 15.34
CA LYS A 251 -2.74 -30.98 15.60
C LYS A 251 -2.26 -31.62 14.29
N SER A 252 -3.18 -31.96 13.39
CA SER A 252 -2.87 -32.52 12.08
C SER A 252 -2.00 -31.61 11.21
N VAL A 253 -2.16 -30.29 11.33
CA VAL A 253 -1.32 -29.32 10.61
C VAL A 253 0.05 -29.20 11.29
N LEU A 254 0.08 -29.13 12.63
CA LEU A 254 1.31 -28.99 13.41
C LEU A 254 2.25 -30.19 13.27
N GLY A 255 1.71 -31.41 13.08
CA GLY A 255 2.52 -32.62 12.82
C GLY A 255 3.24 -32.66 11.48
N LYS A 256 3.01 -31.67 10.58
CA LYS A 256 3.70 -31.62 9.28
C LYS A 256 5.13 -31.11 9.41
N LYS A 257 6.09 -31.70 8.64
CA LYS A 257 7.49 -31.25 8.59
C LYS A 257 7.64 -29.75 8.28
N SER A 258 6.73 -29.17 7.49
CA SER A 258 6.73 -27.73 7.18
C SER A 258 6.56 -26.83 8.39
N CYS A 259 5.96 -27.32 9.48
CA CYS A 259 5.78 -26.60 10.72
C CYS A 259 7.05 -26.48 11.58
N LEU A 260 8.07 -27.31 11.31
CA LEU A 260 9.37 -27.20 11.99
C LEU A 260 10.13 -25.90 11.70
N SER A 261 9.73 -25.18 10.66
CA SER A 261 10.37 -23.92 10.22
C SER A 261 9.39 -22.75 10.12
N MET A 262 8.37 -22.72 10.97
CA MET A 262 7.39 -21.63 11.01
C MET A 262 8.05 -20.28 11.36
N ASP A 263 7.59 -19.22 10.72
CA ASP A 263 7.94 -17.84 11.07
C ASP A 263 7.08 -17.38 12.27
N ILE A 264 7.50 -17.71 13.48
CA ILE A 264 6.74 -17.40 14.71
C ILE A 264 6.99 -15.96 15.15
N SER A 265 5.92 -15.26 15.52
CA SER A 265 5.98 -13.98 16.24
C SER A 265 5.27 -14.09 17.58
N LEU A 266 5.86 -13.43 18.61
CA LEU A 266 5.33 -13.36 19.96
C LEU A 266 4.61 -12.04 20.17
N LEU A 267 3.70 -11.97 21.13
CA LEU A 267 2.96 -10.76 21.47
C LEU A 267 3.85 -9.56 21.79
N LYS A 268 4.99 -9.78 22.45
CA LYS A 268 5.98 -8.74 22.81
C LYS A 268 6.93 -8.34 21.66
N ASN A 269 6.88 -9.03 20.52
CA ASN A 269 7.72 -8.64 19.40
C ASN A 269 7.30 -7.28 18.84
N PHE A 270 8.26 -6.56 18.27
CA PHE A 270 8.06 -5.26 17.63
C PHE A 270 7.99 -5.35 16.11
N SER A 271 7.87 -6.56 15.55
CA SER A 271 7.73 -6.78 14.12
C SER A 271 7.16 -8.16 13.82
N THR A 272 6.29 -8.21 12.83
CA THR A 272 5.91 -9.41 12.09
C THR A 272 6.65 -9.46 10.76
N ASN A 273 6.71 -10.64 10.11
CA ASN A 273 7.13 -10.76 8.73
C ASN A 273 6.04 -10.22 7.78
N CYS A 274 6.44 -9.96 6.52
CA CYS A 274 5.54 -9.46 5.49
C CYS A 274 4.43 -10.46 5.16
N PHE A 275 3.18 -10.10 5.42
CA PHE A 275 2.03 -10.86 4.95
C PHE A 275 1.94 -10.76 3.42
N THR A 276 1.99 -11.91 2.74
CA THR A 276 1.96 -12.01 1.29
C THR A 276 0.70 -12.75 0.81
N LYS A 277 0.43 -12.75 -0.50
CA LYS A 277 -0.68 -13.53 -1.09
C LYS A 277 -0.61 -15.04 -0.82
N GLY A 278 0.53 -15.54 -0.38
CA GLY A 278 0.76 -16.95 0.00
C GLY A 278 0.49 -17.25 1.47
N TYR A 279 0.14 -16.26 2.29
CA TYR A 279 -0.17 -16.46 3.71
C TYR A 279 -1.26 -17.51 3.91
N THR A 280 -1.13 -18.32 4.94
CA THR A 280 -1.90 -19.53 5.27
C THR A 280 -1.63 -20.75 4.39
N LYS A 281 -0.92 -20.61 3.27
CA LYS A 281 -0.52 -21.76 2.43
C LYS A 281 0.87 -22.30 2.79
N LEU A 282 1.78 -21.41 3.17
CA LEU A 282 3.14 -21.71 3.55
C LEU A 282 3.41 -21.14 4.94
N PHE A 283 4.14 -21.88 5.78
CA PHE A 283 4.43 -21.48 7.16
C PHE A 283 5.72 -20.65 7.28
N LYS A 284 6.47 -20.47 6.18
CA LYS A 284 7.71 -19.70 6.13
C LYS A 284 7.73 -18.77 4.92
N GLY A 285 8.22 -17.55 5.14
CA GLY A 285 8.42 -16.54 4.09
C GLY A 285 7.13 -15.88 3.56
N THR A 286 5.96 -16.12 4.18
CA THR A 286 4.68 -15.58 3.70
C THR A 286 3.94 -14.71 4.71
N GLY A 287 4.46 -14.60 5.91
CA GLY A 287 3.92 -13.86 7.04
C GLY A 287 4.25 -14.60 8.35
N SER A 288 4.07 -13.91 9.46
CA SER A 288 4.28 -14.51 10.78
C SER A 288 3.07 -15.32 11.23
N ILE A 289 3.31 -16.28 12.11
CA ILE A 289 2.29 -17.06 12.82
C ILE A 289 2.38 -16.65 14.29
N LEU A 290 1.26 -16.32 14.91
CA LEU A 290 1.20 -15.77 16.27
C LEU A 290 1.23 -16.89 17.30
N LEU A 291 2.21 -16.87 18.19
CA LEU A 291 2.25 -17.68 19.39
C LEU A 291 1.86 -16.83 20.60
N LEU A 292 0.79 -17.20 21.28
CA LEU A 292 0.16 -16.44 22.36
C LEU A 292 0.85 -16.66 23.71
N ASP A 293 1.33 -17.88 24.00
CA ASP A 293 2.09 -18.17 25.21
C ASP A 293 3.60 -18.18 24.92
N GLU A 294 4.27 -17.12 25.38
CA GLU A 294 5.71 -16.94 25.18
C GLU A 294 6.58 -17.96 25.92
N LYS A 295 6.04 -18.60 26.99
CA LYS A 295 6.78 -19.62 27.75
C LYS A 295 7.06 -20.84 26.89
N LEU A 296 6.13 -21.17 25.98
CA LEU A 296 6.27 -22.29 25.06
C LEU A 296 7.38 -22.10 24.04
N PHE A 297 7.68 -20.87 23.64
CA PHE A 297 8.75 -20.56 22.66
C PHE A 297 10.16 -20.94 23.17
N LYS A 298 10.37 -20.96 24.49
CA LYS A 298 11.68 -21.22 25.13
C LYS A 298 11.98 -22.71 25.35
N GLN A 299 11.01 -23.58 25.09
CA GLN A 299 11.07 -24.99 25.51
C GLN A 299 11.33 -25.88 24.32
N ASN A 300 12.12 -25.78 23.40
CA ASN A 300 12.41 -26.72 22.29
C ASN A 300 11.32 -27.80 22.06
N LEU A 301 10.05 -27.36 22.07
CA LEU A 301 8.89 -28.23 21.98
C LEU A 301 8.68 -28.73 20.55
N ASN A 302 8.05 -29.89 20.40
CA ASN A 302 7.51 -30.28 19.12
C ASN A 302 6.41 -29.30 18.69
N PRO A 303 6.23 -29.02 17.38
CA PRO A 303 5.16 -28.14 16.94
C PRO A 303 3.77 -28.54 17.46
N GLU A 304 3.51 -29.83 17.67
CA GLU A 304 2.24 -30.34 18.19
C GLU A 304 1.92 -29.87 19.62
N ASP A 305 2.95 -29.59 20.43
CA ASP A 305 2.80 -29.08 21.79
C ASP A 305 2.29 -27.63 21.82
N LEU A 306 2.34 -26.94 20.68
CA LEU A 306 1.82 -25.58 20.51
C LEU A 306 0.31 -25.54 20.22
N PHE A 307 -0.36 -26.70 20.16
CA PHE A 307 -1.79 -26.79 19.92
C PHE A 307 -2.59 -26.00 20.98
N GLY A 308 -3.51 -25.14 20.50
CA GLY A 308 -4.30 -24.26 21.36
C GLY A 308 -3.62 -22.92 21.73
N TYR A 309 -2.35 -22.72 21.34
CA TYR A 309 -1.58 -21.50 21.63
C TYR A 309 -1.05 -20.79 20.39
N ILE A 310 -1.19 -21.39 19.21
CA ILE A 310 -0.62 -20.86 17.98
C ILE A 310 -1.68 -20.75 16.87
N ARG A 311 -1.71 -19.58 16.20
CA ARG A 311 -2.67 -19.32 15.15
C ARG A 311 -2.14 -18.38 14.07
N PHE A 312 -2.79 -18.35 12.92
CA PHE A 312 -2.64 -17.28 11.95
C PHE A 312 -3.18 -15.96 12.50
N PHE A 313 -2.62 -14.85 12.04
CA PHE A 313 -3.26 -13.54 12.22
C PHE A 313 -4.56 -13.49 11.42
N THR A 314 -5.61 -12.90 11.98
CA THR A 314 -6.88 -12.72 11.27
C THR A 314 -6.75 -11.67 10.17
N PRO A 315 -7.61 -11.67 9.16
CA PRO A 315 -7.60 -10.61 8.15
C PRO A 315 -7.78 -9.22 8.74
N GLU A 316 -8.61 -9.08 9.76
CA GLU A 316 -8.88 -7.83 10.47
C GLU A 316 -7.65 -7.34 11.25
N GLU A 317 -6.88 -8.24 11.84
CA GLU A 317 -5.59 -7.92 12.47
C GLU A 317 -4.56 -7.46 11.44
N ILE A 318 -4.52 -8.10 10.27
CA ILE A 318 -3.61 -7.68 9.20
C ILE A 318 -3.99 -6.31 8.64
N LEU A 319 -5.28 -5.96 8.56
CA LEU A 319 -5.71 -4.59 8.22
C LEU A 319 -5.13 -3.55 9.19
N LYS A 320 -5.10 -3.85 10.50
CA LYS A 320 -4.48 -2.96 11.50
C LYS A 320 -2.98 -2.76 11.23
N PHE A 321 -2.23 -3.84 10.92
CA PHE A 321 -0.81 -3.74 10.56
C PHE A 321 -0.58 -2.98 9.25
N LEU A 322 -1.52 -3.04 8.31
CA LEU A 322 -1.50 -2.24 7.08
C LEU A 322 -2.03 -0.82 7.31
N CYS A 323 -2.51 -0.50 8.52
CA CYS A 323 -3.01 0.81 8.93
C CYS A 323 -4.22 1.32 8.13
N PHE A 324 -5.11 0.41 7.71
CA PHE A 324 -6.41 0.80 7.18
C PHE A 324 -7.26 1.48 8.26
N ASP A 325 -8.22 2.30 7.83
CA ASP A 325 -9.22 2.89 8.71
C ASP A 325 -9.92 1.81 9.56
N GLU A 326 -10.23 2.11 10.81
CA GLU A 326 -10.83 1.16 11.75
C GLU A 326 -12.21 0.63 11.30
N ASN A 327 -12.91 1.41 10.47
CA ASN A 327 -14.20 1.05 9.87
C ASN A 327 -14.06 0.29 8.55
N PHE A 328 -12.82 0.00 8.09
CA PHE A 328 -12.60 -0.74 6.86
C PHE A 328 -13.06 -2.19 7.01
N VAL A 329 -13.92 -2.65 6.11
CA VAL A 329 -14.54 -3.97 6.20
C VAL A 329 -14.40 -4.77 4.90
N PHE A 330 -14.39 -6.10 5.01
CA PHE A 330 -14.54 -6.98 3.87
C PHE A 330 -16.02 -7.31 3.60
N PRO A 331 -16.42 -7.48 2.33
CA PRO A 331 -17.73 -8.00 2.00
C PRO A 331 -17.99 -9.36 2.69
N LYS A 332 -19.22 -9.55 3.23
CA LYS A 332 -19.57 -10.74 4.02
C LYS A 332 -19.43 -12.07 3.26
N ASN A 333 -19.59 -12.04 1.94
CA ASN A 333 -19.49 -13.22 1.06
C ASN A 333 -18.06 -13.54 0.62
N LEU A 334 -17.06 -12.77 1.08
CA LEU A 334 -15.67 -12.99 0.68
C LEU A 334 -15.03 -14.09 1.54
N SER A 335 -14.48 -15.12 0.89
CA SER A 335 -13.79 -16.19 1.61
C SER A 335 -12.51 -15.69 2.29
N GLU A 336 -12.13 -16.31 3.42
CA GLU A 336 -10.90 -16.00 4.17
C GLU A 336 -9.66 -16.05 3.26
N LYS A 337 -9.58 -17.06 2.39
CA LYS A 337 -8.50 -17.18 1.41
C LYS A 337 -8.42 -15.97 0.47
N SER A 338 -9.57 -15.42 0.06
CA SER A 338 -9.62 -14.22 -0.78
C SER A 338 -9.19 -12.99 0.00
N LYS A 339 -9.63 -12.82 1.24
CA LYS A 339 -9.21 -11.72 2.12
C LYS A 339 -7.68 -11.69 2.27
N TYR A 340 -7.05 -12.83 2.62
CA TYR A 340 -5.59 -12.92 2.74
C TYR A 340 -4.86 -12.60 1.43
N LYS A 341 -5.40 -13.04 0.28
CA LYS A 341 -4.81 -12.72 -1.03
C LYS A 341 -4.87 -11.21 -1.32
N LEU A 342 -5.97 -10.56 -1.00
CA LEU A 342 -6.15 -9.11 -1.17
C LEU A 342 -5.20 -8.33 -0.26
N LEU A 343 -5.11 -8.70 1.03
CA LEU A 343 -4.20 -8.10 2.00
C LEU A 343 -2.73 -8.25 1.59
N GLY A 344 -2.35 -9.42 1.10
CA GLY A 344 -0.98 -9.67 0.62
C GLY A 344 -0.57 -8.78 -0.56
N ASN A 345 -1.54 -8.38 -1.39
CA ASN A 345 -1.33 -7.49 -2.53
C ASN A 345 -1.53 -6.00 -2.18
N SER A 346 -1.97 -5.67 -0.97
CA SER A 346 -2.25 -4.29 -0.60
C SER A 346 -1.01 -3.51 -0.16
N VAL A 347 -1.13 -2.21 -0.06
CA VAL A 347 -0.11 -1.28 0.45
C VAL A 347 -0.23 -1.08 1.96
N ASN A 348 0.81 -0.55 2.61
CA ASN A 348 0.67 0.01 3.96
C ASN A 348 0.15 1.45 3.86
N VAL A 349 -1.07 1.67 4.34
CA VAL A 349 -1.79 2.94 4.24
C VAL A 349 -1.03 4.08 4.92
N LYS A 350 -0.41 3.83 6.08
CA LYS A 350 0.31 4.87 6.83
C LYS A 350 1.58 5.34 6.11
N VAL A 351 2.36 4.42 5.52
CA VAL A 351 3.55 4.80 4.75
C VAL A 351 3.16 5.64 3.54
N VAL A 352 2.12 5.23 2.81
CA VAL A 352 1.58 5.99 1.67
C VAL A 352 1.05 7.35 2.11
N ASN A 353 0.30 7.41 3.21
CA ASN A 353 -0.20 8.67 3.77
C ASN A 353 0.92 9.66 4.11
N ILE A 354 2.02 9.19 4.71
CA ILE A 354 3.20 10.02 5.02
C ILE A 354 3.81 10.61 3.75
N LEU A 355 3.99 9.78 2.71
CA LEU A 355 4.54 10.21 1.42
C LEU A 355 3.62 11.22 0.71
N MET A 356 2.31 10.98 0.73
CA MET A 356 1.32 11.89 0.16
C MET A 356 1.25 13.21 0.92
N ASN A 357 1.25 13.19 2.26
CA ASN A 357 1.34 14.41 3.07
C ASN A 357 2.58 15.23 2.72
N PHE A 358 3.73 14.57 2.58
CA PHE A 358 4.96 15.24 2.18
C PHE A 358 4.86 15.83 0.76
N LEU A 359 4.21 15.12 -0.15
CA LEU A 359 4.06 15.54 -1.55
C LEU A 359 3.10 16.74 -1.69
N PHE A 360 2.03 16.82 -0.90
CA PHE A 360 0.99 17.86 -1.03
C PHE A 360 1.27 19.12 -0.20
N ASN A 361 2.05 19.04 0.88
CA ASN A 361 2.44 20.18 1.71
C ASN A 361 3.81 20.74 1.34
#